data_cfb6a54a01772c89eff2ccb940618768
#
_entry.id   cfb6a54a01772c89eff2ccb940618768
#
_cell.length_a   1.000
_cell.length_b   1.000
_cell.length_c   1.000
_cell.angle_alpha   90.00
_cell.angle_beta   90.00
_cell.angle_gamma   90.00
#
_symmetry.space_group_name_H-M   'P 1'
#
loop_
_entity.id
_entity.type
_entity.pdbx_description
1 polymer ?
#
loop_
_entity_poly.entity_id
_entity_poly.type
_entity_poly.pdbx_seq_one_letter_code
_entity_poly.pdbx_strand_id
1 'polypeptide(L)'
;MFDIVVTMHNVNVYNLEVGSMLEKIKNIIGKFIGFLIIVGIIVAIVSIIAIFGGALMKLFGFTYQSVGSIIMFFVISGIVAFPMELFVKAIPKVLFSYFKKLNEFEAKILFVVLDTVLSMAMFSLVDYFMKSVSTTPVSLFIVSLIMSLLCMNDVIENKNN
;
A
#
# COMPACT_ATOMS: atom_id res chain seq x y z
N MET A 1 2.81 -0.72 -65.99
CA MET A 1 1.73 -1.39 -65.23
C MET A 1 2.25 -2.10 -63.99
N PHE A 2 3.43 -2.70 -64.02
CA PHE A 2 4.04 -3.38 -62.84
C PHE A 2 4.42 -2.41 -61.72
N ASP A 3 4.95 -1.22 -62.01
CA ASP A 3 5.38 -0.25 -60.99
C ASP A 3 4.24 0.32 -60.15
N ILE A 4 3.04 0.44 -60.72
CA ILE A 4 1.86 0.93 -60.00
C ILE A 4 1.38 -0.09 -58.96
N VAL A 5 1.43 -1.38 -59.26
CA VAL A 5 1.01 -2.46 -58.37
C VAL A 5 1.97 -2.58 -57.18
N VAL A 6 3.28 -2.46 -57.43
CA VAL A 6 4.31 -2.48 -56.36
C VAL A 6 4.18 -1.27 -55.46
N THR A 7 3.90 -0.09 -56.00
CA THR A 7 3.71 1.13 -55.20
C THR A 7 2.44 1.04 -54.32
N MET A 8 1.32 0.54 -54.85
CA MET A 8 0.10 0.32 -54.10
C MET A 8 0.27 -0.73 -52.98
N HIS A 9 1.03 -1.79 -53.24
CA HIS A 9 1.31 -2.81 -52.24
C HIS A 9 2.14 -2.25 -51.09
N ASN A 10 3.18 -1.46 -51.38
CA ASN A 10 4.02 -0.81 -50.36
C ASN A 10 3.25 0.20 -49.52
N VAL A 11 2.35 1.00 -50.12
CA VAL A 11 1.50 1.95 -49.38
C VAL A 11 0.52 1.23 -48.43
N ASN A 12 -0.05 0.10 -48.86
CA ASN A 12 -0.94 -0.69 -48.00
C ASN A 12 -0.18 -1.32 -46.82
N VAL A 13 1.00 -1.88 -47.03
CA VAL A 13 1.83 -2.44 -45.95
C VAL A 13 2.23 -1.35 -44.96
N TYR A 14 2.63 -0.18 -45.45
CA TYR A 14 3.00 0.97 -44.59
C TYR A 14 1.82 1.45 -43.75
N ASN A 15 0.62 1.55 -44.32
CA ASN A 15 -0.58 1.95 -43.59
C ASN A 15 -1.00 0.92 -42.52
N LEU A 16 -0.84 -0.38 -42.79
CA LEU A 16 -1.08 -1.43 -41.80
C LEU A 16 -0.08 -1.41 -40.65
N GLU A 17 1.17 -1.14 -40.94
CA GLU A 17 2.24 -1.06 -39.94
C GLU A 17 2.07 0.17 -39.04
N VAL A 18 1.77 1.33 -39.61
CA VAL A 18 1.45 2.56 -38.87
C VAL A 18 0.18 2.37 -38.01
N GLY A 19 -0.87 1.74 -38.55
CA GLY A 19 -2.09 1.43 -37.81
C GLY A 19 -1.82 0.54 -36.60
N SER A 20 -1.00 -0.50 -36.78
CA SER A 20 -0.63 -1.40 -35.66
C SER A 20 0.21 -0.72 -34.57
N MET A 21 1.10 0.20 -34.97
CA MET A 21 1.88 1.01 -34.02
C MET A 21 0.98 1.97 -33.21
N LEU A 22 0.04 2.64 -33.87
CA LEU A 22 -0.91 3.53 -33.23
C LEU A 22 -1.80 2.80 -32.22
N GLU A 23 -2.27 1.59 -32.55
CA GLU A 23 -3.02 0.76 -31.62
C GLU A 23 -2.20 0.34 -30.40
N LYS A 24 -0.94 -0.04 -30.60
CA LYS A 24 -0.02 -0.37 -29.49
C LYS A 24 0.20 0.84 -28.56
N ILE A 25 0.46 2.02 -29.15
CA ILE A 25 0.64 3.26 -28.38
C ILE A 25 -0.63 3.60 -27.58
N LYS A 26 -1.80 3.55 -28.23
CA LYS A 26 -3.09 3.79 -27.57
C LYS A 26 -3.35 2.84 -26.40
N ASN A 27 -3.00 1.56 -26.59
CA ASN A 27 -3.15 0.54 -25.56
C ASN A 27 -2.19 0.77 -24.36
N ILE A 28 -0.94 1.18 -24.64
CA ILE A 28 0.03 1.53 -23.59
C ILE A 28 -0.45 2.76 -22.81
N ILE A 29 -0.89 3.80 -23.52
CA ILE A 29 -1.43 5.02 -22.89
C ILE A 29 -2.66 4.69 -22.05
N GLY A 30 -3.59 3.87 -22.55
CA GLY A 30 -4.77 3.44 -21.81
C GLY A 30 -4.43 2.68 -20.52
N LYS A 31 -3.46 1.77 -20.56
CA LYS A 31 -2.96 1.06 -19.38
C LYS A 31 -2.31 2.00 -18.38
N PHE A 32 -1.55 2.98 -18.84
CA PHE A 32 -0.89 3.97 -17.98
C PHE A 32 -1.90 4.88 -17.30
N ILE A 33 -2.92 5.34 -18.00
CA ILE A 33 -4.03 6.12 -17.44
C ILE A 33 -4.79 5.29 -16.41
N GLY A 34 -5.12 4.03 -16.72
CA GLY A 34 -5.77 3.11 -15.78
C GLY A 34 -4.96 2.92 -14.50
N PHE A 35 -3.64 2.76 -14.62
CA PHE A 35 -2.74 2.68 -13.47
C PHE A 35 -2.76 3.96 -12.64
N LEU A 36 -2.70 5.14 -13.27
CA LEU A 36 -2.76 6.44 -12.56
C LEU A 36 -4.07 6.63 -11.79
N ILE A 37 -5.20 6.19 -12.35
CA ILE A 37 -6.50 6.25 -11.67
C ILE A 37 -6.50 5.38 -10.42
N ILE A 38 -6.00 4.15 -10.51
CA ILE A 38 -5.90 3.23 -9.36
C ILE A 38 -5.02 3.83 -8.27
N VAL A 39 -3.83 4.34 -8.63
CA VAL A 39 -2.93 5.02 -7.69
C VAL A 39 -3.61 6.24 -7.04
N GLY A 40 -4.33 7.03 -7.82
CA GLY A 40 -5.08 8.19 -7.32
C GLY A 40 -6.13 7.81 -6.27
N ILE A 41 -6.87 6.73 -6.51
CA ILE A 41 -7.87 6.21 -5.56
C ILE A 41 -7.18 5.74 -4.26
N ILE A 42 -6.08 5.00 -4.37
CA ILE A 42 -5.32 4.53 -3.20
C ILE A 42 -4.83 5.72 -2.38
N VAL A 43 -4.24 6.73 -3.03
CA VAL A 43 -3.75 7.95 -2.35
C VAL A 43 -4.90 8.69 -1.68
N ALA A 44 -6.08 8.78 -2.30
CA ALA A 44 -7.24 9.41 -1.69
C ALA A 44 -7.70 8.69 -0.42
N ILE A 45 -7.78 7.36 -0.44
CA ILE A 45 -8.14 6.54 0.74
C ILE A 45 -7.10 6.72 1.85
N VAL A 46 -5.82 6.61 1.52
CA VAL A 46 -4.72 6.80 2.49
C VAL A 46 -4.75 8.21 3.08
N SER A 47 -5.09 9.23 2.29
CA SER A 47 -5.19 10.60 2.78
C SER A 47 -6.29 10.77 3.83
N ILE A 48 -7.43 10.13 3.66
CA ILE A 48 -8.52 10.14 4.65
C ILE A 48 -8.04 9.49 5.95
N ILE A 49 -7.44 8.30 5.86
CA ILE A 49 -6.89 7.57 7.02
C ILE A 49 -5.80 8.41 7.71
N ALA A 50 -4.93 9.06 6.93
CA ALA A 50 -3.85 9.90 7.44
C ALA A 50 -4.37 11.11 8.23
N ILE A 51 -5.43 11.76 7.76
CA ILE A 51 -6.04 12.91 8.45
C ILE A 51 -6.64 12.46 9.80
N PHE A 52 -7.40 11.37 9.81
CA PHE A 52 -7.95 10.81 11.05
C PHE A 52 -6.87 10.30 12.00
N GLY A 53 -5.91 9.51 11.50
CA GLY A 53 -4.78 9.02 12.27
C GLY A 53 -3.92 10.16 12.83
N GLY A 54 -3.62 11.15 12.02
CA GLY A 54 -2.88 12.34 12.43
C GLY A 54 -3.61 13.18 13.47
N ALA A 55 -4.95 13.31 13.39
CA ALA A 55 -5.75 13.98 14.39
C ALA A 55 -5.71 13.23 15.73
N LEU A 56 -5.84 11.91 15.72
CA LEU A 56 -5.69 11.07 16.91
C LEU A 56 -4.29 11.19 17.51
N MET A 57 -3.25 11.06 16.68
CA MET A 57 -1.85 11.18 17.16
C MET A 57 -1.57 12.55 17.76
N LYS A 58 -2.19 13.61 17.24
CA LYS A 58 -2.05 14.98 17.76
C LYS A 58 -2.51 15.10 19.22
N LEU A 59 -3.55 14.37 19.61
CA LEU A 59 -4.01 14.33 21.02
C LEU A 59 -2.94 13.75 21.97
N PHE A 60 -1.99 12.98 21.43
CA PHE A 60 -0.92 12.31 22.18
C PHE A 60 0.46 12.90 21.91
N GLY A 61 0.51 14.15 21.42
CA GLY A 61 1.75 14.91 21.27
C GLY A 61 2.44 14.79 19.90
N PHE A 62 1.76 14.25 18.88
CA PHE A 62 2.25 14.30 17.50
C PHE A 62 2.20 15.74 16.98
N THR A 63 3.30 16.19 16.38
CA THR A 63 3.39 17.51 15.76
C THR A 63 3.76 17.38 14.29
N TYR A 64 3.22 18.25 13.46
CA TYR A 64 3.46 18.28 12.02
C TYR A 64 3.42 19.71 11.49
N GLN A 65 4.18 19.97 10.44
CA GLN A 65 4.27 21.30 9.82
C GLN A 65 3.08 21.61 8.90
N SER A 66 2.54 20.60 8.23
CA SER A 66 1.42 20.77 7.29
C SER A 66 0.61 19.47 7.17
N VAL A 67 -0.64 19.58 6.66
CA VAL A 67 -1.47 18.41 6.35
C VAL A 67 -0.78 17.50 5.32
N GLY A 68 -0.05 18.08 4.37
CA GLY A 68 0.74 17.32 3.41
C GLY A 68 1.82 16.47 4.07
N SER A 69 2.44 16.95 5.17
CA SER A 69 3.43 16.19 5.94
C SER A 69 2.83 14.96 6.60
N ILE A 70 1.58 15.03 7.08
CA ILE A 70 0.88 13.86 7.63
C ILE A 70 0.61 12.82 6.53
N ILE A 71 0.05 13.25 5.40
CA ILE A 71 -0.25 12.36 4.28
C ILE A 71 1.04 11.67 3.81
N MET A 72 2.11 12.43 3.64
CA MET A 72 3.41 11.90 3.25
C MET A 72 3.95 10.90 4.27
N PHE A 73 3.82 11.19 5.57
CA PHE A 73 4.22 10.30 6.65
C PHE A 73 3.48 8.94 6.56
N PHE A 74 2.16 8.96 6.40
CA PHE A 74 1.38 7.72 6.28
C PHE A 74 1.64 6.97 4.98
N VAL A 75 1.82 7.68 3.85
CA VAL A 75 2.18 7.06 2.56
C VAL A 75 3.54 6.37 2.65
N ILE A 76 4.56 7.05 3.15
CA ILE A 76 5.91 6.47 3.29
C ILE A 76 5.87 5.31 4.28
N SER A 77 5.20 5.48 5.42
CA SER A 77 5.03 4.41 6.41
C SER A 77 4.33 3.18 5.82
N GLY A 78 3.30 3.37 5.01
CA GLY A 78 2.62 2.27 4.32
C GLY A 78 3.53 1.53 3.33
N ILE A 79 4.34 2.27 2.57
CA ILE A 79 5.31 1.66 1.63
C ILE A 79 6.37 0.86 2.39
N VAL A 80 6.89 1.41 3.49
CA VAL A 80 7.93 0.75 4.31
C VAL A 80 7.34 -0.43 5.08
N ALA A 81 6.10 -0.32 5.57
CA ALA A 81 5.42 -1.37 6.30
C ALA A 81 4.97 -2.54 5.41
N PHE A 82 4.67 -2.29 4.13
CA PHE A 82 4.14 -3.31 3.21
C PHE A 82 4.92 -4.63 3.18
N PRO A 83 6.26 -4.67 2.99
CA PRO A 83 7.00 -5.93 3.02
C PRO A 83 6.96 -6.61 4.40
N MET A 84 6.95 -5.83 5.49
CA MET A 84 6.92 -6.37 6.86
C MET A 84 5.56 -6.93 7.24
N GLU A 85 4.47 -6.37 6.73
CA GLU A 85 3.11 -6.86 6.95
C GLU A 85 2.94 -8.30 6.43
N LEU A 86 3.62 -8.65 5.34
CA LEU A 86 3.65 -10.03 4.82
C LEU A 86 4.28 -10.99 5.83
N PHE A 87 5.35 -10.59 6.50
CA PHE A 87 5.99 -11.39 7.54
C PHE A 87 5.11 -11.52 8.79
N VAL A 88 4.51 -10.43 9.23
CA VAL A 88 3.61 -10.43 10.41
C VAL A 88 2.41 -11.34 10.20
N LYS A 89 1.82 -11.36 9.00
CA LYS A 89 0.72 -12.25 8.66
C LYS A 89 1.14 -13.72 8.51
N ALA A 90 2.40 -13.98 8.16
CA ALA A 90 2.94 -15.35 8.01
C ALA A 90 3.25 -15.98 9.37
N ILE A 91 3.76 -15.21 10.35
CA ILE A 91 4.19 -15.74 11.67
C ILE A 91 3.05 -16.48 12.40
N PRO A 92 1.85 -15.92 12.59
CA PRO A 92 0.76 -16.63 13.25
C PRO A 92 0.37 -17.92 12.51
N LYS A 93 0.36 -17.91 11.17
CA LYS A 93 0.03 -19.10 10.36
C LYS A 93 1.04 -20.23 10.59
N VAL A 94 2.32 -19.89 10.66
CA VAL A 94 3.39 -20.87 10.92
C VAL A 94 3.31 -21.39 12.36
N LEU A 95 3.10 -20.48 13.33
CA LEU A 95 2.95 -20.90 14.74
C LEU A 95 1.71 -21.78 14.95
N PHE A 96 0.60 -21.50 14.28
CA PHE A 96 -0.58 -22.34 14.31
C PHE A 96 -0.32 -23.75 13.77
N SER A 97 0.48 -23.86 12.70
CA SER A 97 0.84 -25.15 12.12
C SER A 97 1.72 -25.98 13.05
N TYR A 98 2.59 -25.33 13.81
CA TYR A 98 3.51 -26.00 14.76
C TYR A 98 2.90 -26.26 16.13
N PHE A 99 2.14 -25.32 16.68
CA PHE A 99 1.50 -25.43 17.98
C PHE A 99 0.00 -25.72 17.80
N LYS A 100 -0.36 -26.98 17.60
CA LYS A 100 -1.76 -27.47 17.52
C LYS A 100 -2.65 -27.11 18.72
N LYS A 101 -2.12 -26.43 19.74
CA LYS A 101 -2.78 -26.05 21.00
C LYS A 101 -3.24 -24.58 21.08
N LEU A 102 -2.84 -23.71 20.15
CA LEU A 102 -3.23 -22.29 20.23
C LEU A 102 -4.71 -22.12 19.83
N ASN A 103 -5.49 -21.56 20.73
CA ASN A 103 -6.85 -21.13 20.47
C ASN A 103 -6.87 -19.93 19.47
N GLU A 104 -7.96 -19.75 18.72
CA GLU A 104 -8.12 -18.60 17.80
C GLU A 104 -7.91 -17.27 18.49
N PHE A 105 -8.34 -17.15 19.75
CA PHE A 105 -8.18 -15.94 20.55
C PHE A 105 -6.71 -15.64 20.89
N GLU A 106 -5.93 -16.64 21.25
CA GLU A 106 -4.50 -16.50 21.55
C GLU A 106 -3.71 -16.04 20.33
N ALA A 107 -4.06 -16.53 19.15
CA ALA A 107 -3.43 -16.12 17.91
C ALA A 107 -3.80 -14.70 17.51
N LYS A 108 -5.04 -14.27 17.76
CA LYS A 108 -5.45 -12.86 17.58
C LYS A 108 -4.61 -11.93 18.44
N ILE A 109 -4.47 -12.26 19.72
CA ILE A 109 -3.65 -11.47 20.63
C ILE A 109 -2.20 -11.43 20.17
N LEU A 110 -1.64 -12.58 19.82
CA LEU A 110 -0.25 -12.64 19.32
C LEU A 110 -0.05 -11.79 18.08
N PHE A 111 -1.00 -11.85 17.11
CA PHE A 111 -0.97 -11.01 15.93
C PHE A 111 -1.00 -9.53 16.31
N VAL A 112 -1.95 -9.10 17.13
CA VAL A 112 -2.09 -7.70 17.54
C VAL A 112 -0.82 -7.18 18.23
N VAL A 113 -0.22 -7.98 19.12
CA VAL A 113 1.02 -7.59 19.80
C VAL A 113 2.19 -7.45 18.81
N LEU A 114 2.39 -8.44 17.94
CA LEU A 114 3.47 -8.42 16.96
C LEU A 114 3.28 -7.26 15.96
N ASP A 115 2.09 -7.11 15.42
CA ASP A 115 1.77 -6.06 14.47
C ASP A 115 1.92 -4.66 15.07
N THR A 116 1.46 -4.46 16.32
CA THR A 116 1.62 -3.20 17.04
C THR A 116 3.09 -2.85 17.22
N VAL A 117 3.92 -3.80 17.67
CA VAL A 117 5.36 -3.57 17.89
C VAL A 117 6.07 -3.26 16.58
N LEU A 118 5.78 -4.02 15.51
CA LEU A 118 6.39 -3.80 14.20
C LEU A 118 5.94 -2.46 13.58
N SER A 119 4.65 -2.17 13.62
CA SER A 119 4.10 -0.91 13.11
C SER A 119 4.70 0.30 13.85
N MET A 120 4.84 0.20 15.19
CA MET A 120 5.49 1.23 16.00
C MET A 120 6.95 1.42 15.58
N ALA A 121 7.70 0.34 15.34
CA ALA A 121 9.07 0.41 14.87
C ALA A 121 9.18 1.07 13.48
N MET A 122 8.27 0.73 12.55
CA MET A 122 8.22 1.32 11.21
C MET A 122 7.86 2.79 11.24
N PHE A 123 6.85 3.19 11.98
CA PHE A 123 6.50 4.60 12.14
C PHE A 123 7.66 5.39 12.78
N SER A 124 8.34 4.83 13.79
CA SER A 124 9.51 5.44 14.41
C SER A 124 10.66 5.61 13.41
N LEU A 125 10.88 4.62 12.53
CA LEU A 125 11.88 4.70 11.47
C LEU A 125 11.55 5.83 10.48
N VAL A 126 10.31 5.94 10.06
CA VAL A 126 9.87 7.01 9.14
C VAL A 126 9.97 8.38 9.80
N ASP A 127 9.60 8.51 11.07
CA ASP A 127 9.74 9.73 11.86
C ASP A 127 11.20 10.19 11.92
N TYR A 128 12.14 9.27 12.10
CA TYR A 128 13.57 9.56 12.12
C TYR A 128 14.06 10.19 10.80
N PHE A 129 13.51 9.75 9.66
CA PHE A 129 13.87 10.30 8.34
C PHE A 129 13.09 11.56 7.97
N MET A 130 11.91 11.78 8.56
CA MET A 130 11.03 12.90 8.22
C MET A 130 11.13 14.05 9.24
N LYS A 131 11.93 15.05 8.93
CA LYS A 131 12.05 16.27 9.78
C LYS A 131 10.79 17.15 9.84
N SER A 132 9.80 16.88 9.00
CA SER A 132 8.55 17.66 8.92
C SER A 132 7.44 17.16 9.86
N VAL A 133 7.67 16.05 10.54
CA VAL A 133 6.81 15.47 11.57
C VAL A 133 7.65 15.16 12.79
N SER A 134 7.03 15.09 13.95
CA SER A 134 7.66 14.60 15.17
C SER A 134 6.64 13.81 15.95
N THR A 135 6.96 12.56 16.23
CA THR A 135 6.08 11.63 16.92
C THR A 135 6.51 11.46 18.37
N THR A 136 5.56 11.07 19.21
CA THR A 136 5.84 10.62 20.58
C THR A 136 5.66 9.10 20.65
N PRO A 137 6.38 8.38 21.52
CA PRO A 137 6.18 6.93 21.68
C PRO A 137 4.72 6.55 21.99
N VAL A 138 4.02 7.42 22.72
CA VAL A 138 2.60 7.20 23.08
C VAL A 138 1.70 7.32 21.86
N SER A 139 1.92 8.35 21.00
CA SER A 139 1.14 8.52 19.78
C SER A 139 1.35 7.38 18.79
N LEU A 140 2.60 6.90 18.67
CA LEU A 140 2.94 5.74 17.83
C LEU A 140 2.27 4.47 18.33
N PHE A 141 2.34 4.21 19.65
CA PHE A 141 1.72 3.03 20.25
C PHE A 141 0.21 3.00 20.01
N ILE A 142 -0.48 4.10 20.26
CA ILE A 142 -1.95 4.17 20.11
C ILE A 142 -2.37 3.97 18.66
N VAL A 143 -1.73 4.66 17.72
CA VAL A 143 -2.08 4.51 16.30
C VAL A 143 -1.75 3.11 15.80
N SER A 144 -0.60 2.54 16.17
CA SER A 144 -0.24 1.18 15.81
C SER A 144 -1.21 0.15 16.38
N LEU A 145 -1.64 0.32 17.64
CA LEU A 145 -2.63 -0.57 18.27
C LEU A 145 -3.98 -0.51 17.54
N ILE A 146 -4.47 0.68 17.22
CA ILE A 146 -5.74 0.86 16.52
C ILE A 146 -5.66 0.20 15.13
N MET A 147 -4.58 0.42 14.39
CA MET A 147 -4.38 -0.18 13.07
C MET A 147 -4.32 -1.70 13.15
N SER A 148 -3.60 -2.24 14.12
CA SER A 148 -3.48 -3.68 14.36
C SER A 148 -4.85 -4.32 14.70
N LEU A 149 -5.66 -3.66 15.52
CA LEU A 149 -7.02 -4.13 15.83
C LEU A 149 -7.94 -4.13 14.61
N LEU A 150 -7.82 -3.15 13.72
CA LEU A 150 -8.58 -3.11 12.48
C LEU A 150 -8.18 -4.24 11.53
N CYS A 151 -6.89 -4.56 11.45
CA CYS A 151 -6.36 -5.62 10.59
C CYS A 151 -6.54 -7.04 11.17
N MET A 152 -6.89 -7.16 12.47
CA MET A 152 -7.01 -8.45 13.15
C MET A 152 -8.04 -9.40 12.50
N ASN A 153 -9.16 -8.87 12.00
CA ASN A 153 -10.22 -9.67 11.40
C ASN A 153 -9.81 -10.32 10.08
N ASP A 154 -8.97 -9.64 9.28
CA ASP A 154 -8.51 -10.14 7.97
C ASP A 154 -7.64 -11.39 8.06
N VAL A 155 -7.00 -11.61 9.21
CA VAL A 155 -6.09 -12.76 9.43
C VAL A 155 -6.87 -14.07 9.57
N ILE A 156 -8.13 -14.01 9.98
CA ILE A 156 -8.94 -15.21 10.34
C ILE A 156 -9.90 -15.60 9.23
N GLU A 157 -10.45 -14.63 8.51
CA GLU A 157 -11.38 -14.90 7.40
C GLU A 157 -10.73 -15.78 6.30
N ASN A 158 -9.42 -15.67 6.16
CA ASN A 158 -8.61 -16.47 5.22
C ASN A 158 -8.40 -17.95 5.63
N LYS A 159 -9.03 -18.43 6.74
CA LYS A 159 -8.95 -19.81 7.21
C LYS A 159 -10.12 -20.67 6.72
N ASN A 160 -11.21 -20.03 6.25
CA ASN A 160 -12.44 -20.74 5.85
C ASN A 160 -12.58 -20.92 4.32
N ASN A 161 -11.57 -20.57 3.54
CA ASN A 161 -11.43 -20.87 2.13
C ASN A 161 -10.18 -21.74 1.91
#